data_5437e3d012db851e59464aac2c66c2b3
#
_entry.id   5437e3d012db851e59464aac2c66c2b3
#
_cell.length_a   1.000
_cell.length_b   1.000
_cell.length_c   1.000
_cell.angle_alpha   90.00
_cell.angle_beta   90.00
_cell.angle_gamma   90.00
#
_symmetry.space_group_name_H-M   'P 1'
#
loop_
_entity.id
_entity.type
_entity.pdbx_description
1 polymer ?
#
loop_
_entity_poly.entity_id
_entity_poly.type
_entity_poly.pdbx_seq_one_letter_code
_entity_poly.pdbx_strand_id
1 'polypeptide(L)'
;APKSHQFGFVGGEVRLGNHINISSQVTGSGLNQNTLASGQENSDGSSRKINISIDSLVLGPAMWNLAISNWNRSDNYFALGQENDVMQRRLWNLDSVLSSGVEESKITSEMILQNVGSINIELAQLKVNQNERSRMNLNQQIAQPRFKNSFFNYLSVKKPVGSFKRSQGRMQVHFSKLIPFVTHLKEEETETKRFKNMGVGLQFKYNMTAIETGIDLRKDESFYENASWQTVSNDTIGFMNYRSESRSGWKQDVIFKKRVKAFNEDRTTLDYSLAKVLIGYDQHHKPIRWEFQAKTEESY
;
A
#
# COMPACT_ATOMS: atom_id res chain seq x y z
N ALA A 1 -24.08 11.49 28.37
CA ALA A 1 -24.55 10.26 29.01
C ALA A 1 -23.42 9.24 29.04
N PRO A 2 -23.29 8.44 30.12
CA PRO A 2 -22.31 7.38 30.20
C PRO A 2 -22.64 6.31 29.15
N LYS A 3 -21.59 5.81 28.45
CA LYS A 3 -21.68 4.74 27.44
C LYS A 3 -21.07 3.49 28.02
N SER A 4 -21.65 2.33 27.74
CA SER A 4 -21.00 1.06 27.99
C SER A 4 -20.78 0.28 26.71
N HIS A 5 -19.65 -0.40 26.62
CA HIS A 5 -19.31 -1.26 25.49
C HIS A 5 -18.91 -2.63 26.05
N GLN A 6 -19.60 -3.66 25.61
CA GLN A 6 -19.31 -5.05 25.93
C GLN A 6 -18.72 -5.72 24.71
N PHE A 7 -17.74 -6.56 24.91
CA PHE A 7 -17.02 -7.23 23.86
C PHE A 7 -16.66 -8.64 24.29
N GLY A 8 -16.87 -9.60 23.42
CA GLY A 8 -16.49 -11.00 23.65
C GLY A 8 -16.07 -11.65 22.35
N PHE A 9 -15.16 -12.61 22.43
CA PHE A 9 -14.76 -13.38 21.27
C PHE A 9 -14.56 -14.85 21.64
N VAL A 10 -14.76 -15.72 20.65
CA VAL A 10 -14.41 -17.14 20.69
C VAL A 10 -13.76 -17.51 19.38
N GLY A 11 -12.74 -18.34 19.42
CA GLY A 11 -12.04 -18.76 18.19
C GLY A 11 -11.27 -20.04 18.43
N GLY A 12 -10.88 -20.67 17.34
CA GLY A 12 -10.07 -21.88 17.34
C GLY A 12 -9.27 -22.04 16.06
N GLU A 13 -8.23 -22.82 16.16
CA GLU A 13 -7.33 -23.19 15.07
C GLU A 13 -7.13 -24.71 15.05
N VAL A 14 -7.17 -25.28 13.86
CA VAL A 14 -6.91 -26.71 13.63
C VAL A 14 -5.85 -26.83 12.54
N ARG A 15 -4.81 -27.62 12.83
CA ARG A 15 -3.79 -27.99 11.85
C ARG A 15 -3.98 -29.42 11.38
N LEU A 16 -4.07 -29.57 10.05
CA LEU A 16 -4.16 -30.87 9.40
C LEU A 16 -2.84 -31.15 8.69
N GLY A 17 -2.07 -32.05 9.28
CA GLY A 17 -0.70 -32.33 8.84
C GLY A 17 0.22 -31.13 9.02
N ASN A 18 1.21 -30.99 8.10
CA ASN A 18 2.23 -29.94 8.18
C ASN A 18 1.91 -28.71 7.33
N HIS A 19 0.85 -28.76 6.52
CA HIS A 19 0.63 -27.77 5.48
C HIS A 19 -0.71 -27.05 5.56
N ILE A 20 -1.73 -27.67 6.17
CA ILE A 20 -3.08 -27.08 6.16
C ILE A 20 -3.40 -26.52 7.54
N ASN A 21 -3.79 -25.25 7.56
CA ASN A 21 -4.26 -24.57 8.76
C ASN A 21 -5.67 -24.01 8.53
N ILE A 22 -6.58 -24.27 9.46
CA ILE A 22 -7.95 -23.77 9.45
C ILE A 22 -8.17 -23.01 10.75
N SER A 23 -8.50 -21.72 10.66
CA SER A 23 -8.84 -20.90 11.82
C SER A 23 -10.19 -20.23 11.65
N SER A 24 -10.92 -20.11 12.76
CA SER A 24 -12.19 -19.41 12.82
C SER A 24 -12.28 -18.58 14.10
N GLN A 25 -12.82 -17.38 13.97
CA GLN A 25 -13.06 -16.45 15.07
C GLN A 25 -14.44 -15.83 14.92
N VAL A 26 -15.19 -15.79 16.01
CA VAL A 26 -16.45 -15.06 16.12
C VAL A 26 -16.32 -14.06 17.26
N THR A 27 -16.72 -12.84 17.01
CA THR A 27 -16.65 -11.73 17.96
C THR A 27 -18.03 -11.12 18.09
N GLY A 28 -18.47 -10.87 19.31
CA GLY A 28 -19.69 -10.15 19.63
C GLY A 28 -19.37 -8.78 20.22
N SER A 29 -20.13 -7.77 19.89
CA SER A 29 -20.08 -6.44 20.51
C SER A 29 -21.46 -5.94 20.87
N GLY A 30 -21.61 -5.35 22.07
CA GLY A 30 -22.81 -4.69 22.49
C GLY A 30 -22.49 -3.24 22.90
N LEU A 31 -23.16 -2.26 22.30
CA LEU A 31 -22.99 -0.84 22.63
C LEU A 31 -24.28 -0.29 23.22
N ASN A 32 -24.23 0.15 24.48
CA ASN A 32 -25.28 0.97 25.09
C ASN A 32 -24.81 2.43 25.11
N GLN A 33 -25.50 3.28 24.33
CA GLN A 33 -25.14 4.69 24.19
C GLN A 33 -25.58 5.57 25.38
N ASN A 34 -26.48 5.07 26.22
CA ASN A 34 -26.96 5.76 27.42
C ASN A 34 -27.39 4.76 28.50
N THR A 35 -26.49 4.46 29.41
CA THR A 35 -26.75 3.48 30.51
C THR A 35 -27.77 3.99 31.56
N LEU A 36 -28.16 5.27 31.49
CA LEU A 36 -29.12 5.88 32.43
C LEU A 36 -30.54 5.94 31.88
N ALA A 37 -30.75 5.68 30.59
CA ALA A 37 -32.10 5.70 30.00
C ALA A 37 -32.69 4.27 30.02
N SER A 38 -33.81 4.10 30.63
CA SER A 38 -34.61 2.88 30.53
C SER A 38 -35.27 2.82 29.13
N GLY A 39 -35.03 1.79 28.37
CA GLY A 39 -35.71 1.55 27.09
C GLY A 39 -34.91 1.94 25.82
N GLN A 40 -33.63 2.26 25.89
CA GLN A 40 -32.81 2.38 24.71
C GLN A 40 -32.40 1.00 24.17
N GLU A 41 -32.55 0.83 22.86
CA GLU A 41 -32.12 -0.37 22.16
C GLU A 41 -30.58 -0.52 22.27
N ASN A 42 -30.15 -1.63 22.79
CA ASN A 42 -28.76 -2.06 22.72
C ASN A 42 -28.46 -2.40 21.26
N SER A 43 -27.40 -1.84 20.73
CA SER A 43 -26.90 -2.21 19.39
C SER A 43 -25.96 -3.39 19.53
N ASP A 44 -26.49 -4.59 19.33
CA ASP A 44 -25.67 -5.80 19.34
C ASP A 44 -25.20 -6.11 17.94
N GLY A 45 -23.92 -6.37 17.80
CA GLY A 45 -23.28 -6.71 16.54
C GLY A 45 -22.35 -7.91 16.64
N SER A 46 -22.06 -8.50 15.51
CA SER A 46 -21.13 -9.63 15.40
C SER A 46 -20.17 -9.49 14.26
N SER A 47 -18.99 -10.09 14.43
CA SER A 47 -18.01 -10.25 13.35
C SER A 47 -17.53 -11.70 13.32
N ARG A 48 -17.46 -12.29 12.14
CA ARG A 48 -16.98 -13.65 11.92
C ARG A 48 -15.85 -13.63 10.91
N LYS A 49 -14.75 -14.31 11.25
CA LYS A 49 -13.62 -14.50 10.35
C LYS A 49 -13.26 -15.97 10.24
N ILE A 50 -13.10 -16.46 9.02
CA ILE A 50 -12.64 -17.81 8.73
C ILE A 50 -11.44 -17.68 7.80
N ASN A 51 -10.36 -18.40 8.12
CA ASN A 51 -9.18 -18.51 7.25
C ASN A 51 -8.85 -19.99 7.05
N ILE A 52 -8.51 -20.32 5.82
CA ILE A 52 -7.97 -21.63 5.45
C ILE A 52 -6.67 -21.34 4.72
N SER A 53 -5.56 -21.91 5.16
CA SER A 53 -4.29 -21.78 4.44
C SER A 53 -3.67 -23.15 4.16
N ILE A 54 -2.96 -23.19 3.04
CA ILE A 54 -2.03 -24.27 2.67
C ILE A 54 -0.67 -23.61 2.58
N ASP A 55 0.24 -24.01 3.44
CA ASP A 55 1.53 -23.36 3.57
C ASP A 55 2.65 -24.32 3.14
N SER A 56 3.62 -23.76 2.40
CA SER A 56 4.88 -24.44 2.06
C SER A 56 4.73 -25.76 1.31
N LEU A 57 3.75 -25.83 0.39
CA LEU A 57 3.62 -26.98 -0.49
C LEU A 57 4.75 -26.96 -1.54
N VAL A 58 5.63 -27.95 -1.49
CA VAL A 58 6.77 -28.05 -2.40
C VAL A 58 6.33 -28.72 -3.72
N LEU A 59 6.45 -27.98 -4.82
CA LEU A 59 6.13 -28.42 -6.17
C LEU A 59 7.40 -28.29 -7.06
N GLY A 60 8.24 -29.32 -7.05
CA GLY A 60 9.54 -29.28 -7.74
C GLY A 60 10.44 -28.15 -7.20
N PRO A 61 10.91 -27.20 -8.04
CA PRO A 61 11.74 -26.09 -7.58
C PRO A 61 10.96 -24.94 -6.96
N ALA A 62 9.63 -25.04 -6.90
CA ALA A 62 8.75 -24.01 -6.39
C ALA A 62 8.18 -24.39 -5.02
N MET A 63 7.97 -23.38 -4.17
CA MET A 63 7.16 -23.46 -2.96
C MET A 63 5.88 -22.68 -3.20
N TRP A 64 4.75 -23.28 -2.88
CA TRP A 64 3.44 -22.68 -3.09
C TRP A 64 2.68 -22.52 -1.77
N ASN A 65 2.10 -21.34 -1.59
CA ASN A 65 1.22 -20.98 -0.50
C ASN A 65 -0.14 -20.59 -1.07
N LEU A 66 -1.22 -21.04 -0.44
CA LEU A 66 -2.59 -20.66 -0.77
C LEU A 66 -3.32 -20.26 0.50
N ALA A 67 -4.03 -19.14 0.49
CA ALA A 67 -4.89 -18.76 1.60
C ALA A 67 -6.26 -18.30 1.07
N ILE A 68 -7.31 -18.75 1.76
CA ILE A 68 -8.69 -18.35 1.54
C ILE A 68 -9.20 -17.75 2.85
N SER A 69 -9.73 -16.55 2.80
CA SER A 69 -10.33 -15.91 3.96
C SER A 69 -11.72 -15.36 3.64
N ASN A 70 -12.60 -15.48 4.60
CA ASN A 70 -13.90 -14.83 4.59
C ASN A 70 -14.07 -14.08 5.91
N TRP A 71 -14.46 -12.81 5.81
CA TRP A 71 -14.77 -11.95 6.93
C TRP A 71 -16.14 -11.33 6.72
N ASN A 72 -17.01 -11.52 7.71
CA ASN A 72 -18.35 -10.95 7.74
C ASN A 72 -18.52 -10.17 9.03
N ARG A 73 -19.09 -8.98 8.91
CA ARG A 73 -19.37 -8.07 10.03
C ARG A 73 -20.76 -7.48 9.86
N SER A 74 -21.58 -7.58 10.90
CA SER A 74 -22.92 -7.01 10.92
C SER A 74 -22.88 -5.46 10.98
N ASP A 75 -23.99 -4.81 10.62
CA ASP A 75 -24.10 -3.35 10.61
C ASP A 75 -23.91 -2.73 12.00
N ASN A 76 -24.33 -3.41 13.03
CA ASN A 76 -24.29 -2.92 14.42
C ASN A 76 -23.02 -3.34 15.18
N TYR A 77 -22.02 -3.92 14.49
CA TYR A 77 -20.78 -4.32 15.16
C TYR A 77 -19.87 -3.12 15.42
N PHE A 78 -19.50 -2.93 16.67
CA PHE A 78 -18.56 -1.92 17.12
C PHE A 78 -17.25 -2.57 17.56
N ALA A 79 -16.18 -2.34 16.80
CA ALA A 79 -14.86 -2.80 17.16
C ALA A 79 -14.27 -2.01 18.33
N LEU A 80 -13.51 -2.69 19.19
CA LEU A 80 -12.62 -2.04 20.15
C LEU A 80 -11.35 -1.59 19.42
N GLY A 81 -11.32 -0.34 18.98
CA GLY A 81 -10.21 0.26 18.24
C GLY A 81 -10.54 0.55 16.77
N GLN A 82 -9.56 1.10 16.07
CA GLN A 82 -9.70 1.40 14.64
C GLN A 82 -9.42 0.14 13.81
N GLU A 83 -10.42 -0.70 13.60
CA GLU A 83 -10.32 -1.80 12.62
C GLU A 83 -10.17 -1.33 11.17
N ASN A 84 -10.51 -0.08 10.90
CA ASN A 84 -10.48 0.48 9.55
C ASN A 84 -9.19 1.24 9.32
N ASP A 85 -8.21 0.48 9.02
CA ASP A 85 -6.92 0.99 8.64
C ASP A 85 -7.02 1.84 7.36
N VAL A 86 -6.26 2.93 7.35
CA VAL A 86 -5.98 3.74 6.15
C VAL A 86 -5.53 2.85 4.99
N MET A 87 -4.85 1.74 5.28
CA MET A 87 -4.43 0.74 4.29
C MET A 87 -5.63 0.04 3.62
N GLN A 88 -6.65 -0.38 4.36
CA GLN A 88 -7.85 -0.97 3.75
C GLN A 88 -8.57 0.02 2.84
N ARG A 89 -8.72 1.28 3.25
CA ARG A 89 -9.31 2.32 2.41
C ARG A 89 -8.55 2.47 1.09
N ARG A 90 -7.23 2.53 1.13
CA ARG A 90 -6.38 2.62 -0.06
C ARG A 90 -6.46 1.38 -0.94
N LEU A 91 -6.44 0.19 -0.35
CA LEU A 91 -6.54 -1.07 -1.08
C LEU A 91 -7.88 -1.23 -1.82
N TRP A 92 -8.96 -0.73 -1.26
CA TRP A 92 -10.29 -0.81 -1.83
C TRP A 92 -10.73 0.47 -2.54
N ASN A 93 -9.89 1.50 -2.56
CA ASN A 93 -10.20 2.84 -3.07
C ASN A 93 -11.54 3.36 -2.52
N LEU A 94 -11.65 3.38 -1.18
CA LEU A 94 -12.82 3.83 -0.47
C LEU A 94 -12.69 5.31 -0.10
N ASP A 95 -13.76 6.06 -0.29
CA ASP A 95 -13.82 7.49 0.03
C ASP A 95 -14.00 7.74 1.54
N SER A 96 -14.60 6.78 2.25
CA SER A 96 -14.89 6.89 3.68
C SER A 96 -14.54 5.60 4.44
N VAL A 97 -14.58 5.68 5.75
CA VAL A 97 -14.41 4.51 6.64
C VAL A 97 -15.61 3.59 6.50
N LEU A 98 -15.37 2.27 6.53
CA LEU A 98 -16.42 1.25 6.54
C LEU A 98 -17.18 1.33 7.88
N SER A 99 -18.31 2.02 7.90
CA SER A 99 -19.12 2.23 9.12
C SER A 99 -20.27 1.24 9.31
N SER A 100 -20.55 0.42 8.31
CA SER A 100 -21.68 -0.51 8.26
C SER A 100 -21.22 -1.94 7.98
N GLY A 101 -22.15 -2.88 7.91
CA GLY A 101 -21.90 -4.28 7.62
C GLY A 101 -21.00 -4.52 6.43
N VAL A 102 -20.07 -5.41 6.62
CA VAL A 102 -19.02 -5.71 5.64
C VAL A 102 -18.92 -7.20 5.44
N GLU A 103 -18.88 -7.62 4.19
CA GLU A 103 -18.52 -8.99 3.80
C GLU A 103 -17.31 -8.92 2.87
N GLU A 104 -16.19 -9.52 3.28
CA GLU A 104 -14.98 -9.62 2.46
C GLU A 104 -14.62 -11.09 2.25
N SER A 105 -14.49 -11.51 1.01
CA SER A 105 -13.93 -12.81 0.62
C SER A 105 -12.63 -12.58 -0.13
N LYS A 106 -11.59 -13.35 0.21
CA LYS A 106 -10.26 -13.18 -0.36
C LYS A 106 -9.59 -14.52 -0.61
N ILE A 107 -8.94 -14.63 -1.76
CA ILE A 107 -8.06 -15.74 -2.12
C ILE A 107 -6.69 -15.14 -2.43
N THR A 108 -5.66 -15.68 -1.79
CA THR A 108 -4.26 -15.30 -2.02
C THR A 108 -3.47 -16.52 -2.42
N SER A 109 -2.73 -16.44 -3.51
CA SER A 109 -1.83 -17.47 -3.99
C SER A 109 -0.44 -16.89 -4.17
N GLU A 110 0.55 -17.49 -3.52
CA GLU A 110 1.94 -17.10 -3.64
C GLU A 110 2.76 -18.28 -4.13
N MET A 111 3.55 -18.05 -5.16
CA MET A 111 4.54 -18.98 -5.66
C MET A 111 5.94 -18.40 -5.49
N ILE A 112 6.82 -19.14 -4.82
CA ILE A 112 8.20 -18.76 -4.57
C ILE A 112 9.10 -19.73 -5.35
N LEU A 113 9.86 -19.19 -6.27
CA LEU A 113 10.89 -19.92 -7.03
C LEU A 113 12.25 -19.58 -6.43
N GLN A 114 12.93 -20.58 -5.87
CA GLN A 114 14.22 -20.40 -5.23
C GLN A 114 15.23 -19.74 -6.21
N ASN A 115 15.92 -18.69 -5.75
CA ASN A 115 16.90 -17.92 -6.53
C ASN A 115 16.34 -17.17 -7.76
N VAL A 116 15.04 -17.25 -8.05
CA VAL A 116 14.41 -16.54 -9.18
C VAL A 116 13.56 -15.38 -8.68
N GLY A 117 12.66 -15.63 -7.73
CA GLY A 117 11.78 -14.62 -7.19
C GLY A 117 10.46 -15.18 -6.69
N SER A 118 9.49 -14.30 -6.49
CA SER A 118 8.15 -14.69 -6.08
C SER A 118 7.08 -13.96 -6.89
N ILE A 119 5.92 -14.60 -7.02
CA ILE A 119 4.70 -14.04 -7.57
C ILE A 119 3.59 -14.27 -6.54
N ASN A 120 2.93 -13.20 -6.14
CA ASN A 120 1.77 -13.23 -5.27
C ASN A 120 0.57 -12.65 -6.02
N ILE A 121 -0.53 -13.39 -6.05
CA ILE A 121 -1.81 -13.00 -6.65
C ILE A 121 -2.86 -13.02 -5.56
N GLU A 122 -3.57 -11.91 -5.41
CA GLU A 122 -4.70 -11.79 -4.51
C GLU A 122 -5.94 -11.41 -5.31
N LEU A 123 -7.00 -12.18 -5.14
CA LEU A 123 -8.34 -11.87 -5.63
C LEU A 123 -9.24 -11.67 -4.43
N ALA A 124 -9.96 -10.56 -4.40
CA ALA A 124 -10.84 -10.26 -3.28
C ALA A 124 -12.15 -9.62 -3.75
N GLN A 125 -13.19 -9.83 -2.98
CA GLN A 125 -14.52 -9.27 -3.16
C GLN A 125 -14.95 -8.64 -1.84
N LEU A 126 -15.44 -7.41 -1.90
CA LEU A 126 -15.94 -6.66 -0.76
C LEU A 126 -17.37 -6.23 -1.04
N LYS A 127 -18.27 -6.54 -0.13
CA LYS A 127 -19.65 -6.08 -0.16
C LYS A 127 -19.92 -5.21 1.07
N VAL A 128 -20.42 -4.00 0.82
CA VAL A 128 -20.80 -3.03 1.85
C VAL A 128 -22.11 -2.40 1.43
N ASN A 129 -23.16 -2.56 2.23
CA ASN A 129 -24.48 -1.95 1.98
C ASN A 129 -24.97 -2.15 0.53
N GLN A 130 -25.03 -3.35 0.01
CA GLN A 130 -25.40 -3.69 -1.36
C GLN A 130 -24.40 -3.24 -2.46
N ASN A 131 -23.39 -2.46 -2.12
CA ASN A 131 -22.33 -2.10 -3.03
C ASN A 131 -21.24 -3.18 -3.03
N GLU A 132 -20.98 -3.71 -4.22
CA GLU A 132 -19.98 -4.74 -4.41
C GLU A 132 -18.76 -4.16 -5.12
N ARG A 133 -17.57 -4.54 -4.65
CA ARG A 133 -16.29 -4.22 -5.26
C ARG A 133 -15.48 -5.49 -5.42
N SER A 134 -14.76 -5.59 -6.52
CA SER A 134 -13.79 -6.68 -6.71
C SER A 134 -12.39 -6.10 -6.87
N ARG A 135 -11.41 -6.82 -6.33
CA ARG A 135 -10.00 -6.41 -6.36
C ARG A 135 -9.12 -7.54 -6.86
N MET A 136 -8.19 -7.20 -7.73
CA MET A 136 -7.07 -8.03 -8.11
C MET A 136 -5.79 -7.30 -7.76
N ASN A 137 -4.90 -7.97 -7.03
CA ASN A 137 -3.58 -7.48 -6.70
C ASN A 137 -2.55 -8.52 -7.13
N LEU A 138 -1.58 -8.09 -7.95
CA LEU A 138 -0.45 -8.90 -8.41
C LEU A 138 0.83 -8.25 -7.91
N ASN A 139 1.65 -9.01 -7.19
CA ASN A 139 2.97 -8.57 -6.75
C ASN A 139 4.00 -9.58 -7.26
N GLN A 140 4.99 -9.07 -7.94
CA GLN A 140 6.14 -9.83 -8.43
C GLN A 140 7.42 -9.25 -7.87
N GLN A 141 8.31 -10.11 -7.37
CA GLN A 141 9.64 -9.74 -6.90
C GLN A 141 10.68 -10.63 -7.58
N ILE A 142 11.81 -10.06 -7.95
CA ILE A 142 12.93 -10.78 -8.54
C ILE A 142 14.03 -10.94 -7.50
N ALA A 143 14.43 -12.19 -7.23
CA ALA A 143 15.46 -12.54 -6.24
C ALA A 143 16.83 -12.82 -6.86
N GLN A 144 16.93 -12.90 -8.19
CA GLN A 144 18.22 -13.12 -8.87
C GLN A 144 19.23 -12.04 -8.48
N PRO A 145 20.49 -12.38 -8.14
CA PRO A 145 21.48 -11.43 -7.63
C PRO A 145 21.69 -10.22 -8.53
N ARG A 146 21.70 -10.44 -9.85
CA ARG A 146 21.88 -9.37 -10.85
C ARG A 146 20.69 -8.40 -10.93
N PHE A 147 19.47 -8.86 -10.62
CA PHE A 147 18.22 -8.08 -10.69
C PHE A 147 17.56 -7.89 -9.32
N LYS A 148 18.31 -8.16 -8.25
CA LYS A 148 17.81 -8.07 -6.88
C LYS A 148 17.10 -6.73 -6.61
N ASN A 149 15.97 -6.77 -5.87
CA ASN A 149 15.09 -5.65 -5.58
C ASN A 149 14.36 -5.06 -6.81
N SER A 150 14.35 -5.77 -7.93
CA SER A 150 13.41 -5.47 -9.01
C SER A 150 12.04 -6.02 -8.64
N PHE A 151 10.99 -5.22 -8.90
CA PHE A 151 9.62 -5.61 -8.58
C PHE A 151 8.62 -5.05 -9.58
N PHE A 152 7.47 -5.67 -9.64
CA PHE A 152 6.29 -5.16 -10.33
C PHE A 152 5.05 -5.42 -9.47
N ASN A 153 4.20 -4.39 -9.30
CA ASN A 153 2.94 -4.48 -8.59
C ASN A 153 1.83 -3.96 -9.50
N TYR A 154 0.71 -4.67 -9.51
CA TYR A 154 -0.50 -4.27 -10.22
C TYR A 154 -1.70 -4.41 -9.28
N LEU A 155 -2.49 -3.36 -9.17
CA LEU A 155 -3.73 -3.31 -8.42
C LEU A 155 -4.85 -2.87 -9.36
N SER A 156 -5.93 -3.62 -9.38
CA SER A 156 -7.18 -3.26 -10.06
C SER A 156 -8.33 -3.40 -9.07
N VAL A 157 -9.14 -2.36 -8.93
CA VAL A 157 -10.37 -2.35 -8.14
C VAL A 157 -11.52 -1.98 -9.04
N LYS A 158 -12.46 -2.90 -9.22
CA LYS A 158 -13.73 -2.63 -9.90
C LYS A 158 -14.74 -2.15 -8.86
N LYS A 159 -15.37 -1.02 -9.11
CA LYS A 159 -16.39 -0.39 -8.26
C LYS A 159 -17.77 -0.59 -8.89
N PRO A 160 -18.89 -0.31 -8.18
CA PRO A 160 -20.22 -0.25 -8.78
C PRO A 160 -20.29 0.69 -10.00
N VAL A 161 -19.57 1.80 -9.92
CA VAL A 161 -19.39 2.73 -11.04
C VAL A 161 -17.90 2.92 -11.29
N GLY A 162 -17.42 2.47 -12.45
CA GLY A 162 -16.04 2.62 -12.88
C GLY A 162 -15.04 1.66 -12.27
N SER A 163 -13.77 1.99 -12.41
CA SER A 163 -12.65 1.20 -11.89
C SER A 163 -11.47 2.08 -11.52
N PHE A 164 -10.67 1.60 -10.58
CA PHE A 164 -9.35 2.14 -10.27
C PHE A 164 -8.28 1.12 -10.63
N LYS A 165 -7.23 1.55 -11.31
CA LYS A 165 -6.09 0.72 -11.68
C LYS A 165 -4.79 1.43 -11.32
N ARG A 166 -3.85 0.67 -10.76
CA ARG A 166 -2.51 1.16 -10.46
C ARG A 166 -1.49 0.11 -10.89
N SER A 167 -0.48 0.51 -11.62
CA SER A 167 0.69 -0.32 -11.88
C SER A 167 1.94 0.44 -11.47
N GLN A 168 2.84 -0.24 -10.78
CA GLN A 168 4.14 0.33 -10.43
C GLN A 168 5.22 -0.74 -10.51
N GLY A 169 6.41 -0.33 -10.89
CA GLY A 169 7.53 -1.24 -10.95
C GLY A 169 8.87 -0.52 -10.93
N ARG A 170 9.87 -1.27 -10.55
CA ARG A 170 11.28 -0.89 -10.65
C ARG A 170 12.04 -2.06 -11.18
N MET A 171 12.79 -1.87 -12.24
CA MET A 171 13.77 -2.84 -12.74
C MET A 171 15.16 -2.26 -12.57
N GLN A 172 16.06 -3.01 -11.96
CA GLN A 172 17.42 -2.57 -11.71
C GLN A 172 18.43 -3.70 -11.98
N VAL A 173 19.63 -3.30 -12.40
CA VAL A 173 20.71 -4.23 -12.72
C VAL A 173 21.91 -3.90 -11.84
N HIS A 174 22.43 -4.90 -11.15
CA HIS A 174 23.58 -4.73 -10.26
C HIS A 174 24.90 -4.97 -11.00
N PHE A 175 25.70 -3.92 -11.16
CA PHE A 175 27.09 -3.97 -11.62
C PHE A 175 28.00 -3.56 -10.47
N SER A 176 28.32 -4.51 -9.57
CA SER A 176 29.13 -4.21 -8.38
C SER A 176 28.52 -3.05 -7.54
N LYS A 177 29.17 -1.88 -7.58
CA LYS A 177 28.75 -0.69 -6.82
C LYS A 177 27.73 0.19 -7.57
N LEU A 178 27.58 0.01 -8.87
CA LEU A 178 26.72 0.79 -9.73
C LEU A 178 25.44 0.02 -10.07
N ILE A 179 24.30 0.64 -9.93
CA ILE A 179 22.99 0.02 -10.12
C ILE A 179 22.10 0.96 -10.95
N PRO A 180 22.13 0.85 -12.28
CA PRO A 180 21.14 1.52 -13.12
C PRO A 180 19.76 0.93 -12.88
N PHE A 181 18.74 1.81 -12.96
CA PHE A 181 17.36 1.39 -12.79
C PHE A 181 16.40 2.18 -13.68
N VAL A 182 15.26 1.58 -13.93
CA VAL A 182 14.09 2.22 -14.51
C VAL A 182 12.91 2.06 -13.57
N THR A 183 12.04 3.07 -13.51
CA THR A 183 10.81 3.07 -12.71
C THR A 183 9.61 3.31 -13.59
N HIS A 184 8.49 2.76 -13.17
CA HIS A 184 7.19 2.98 -13.79
C HIS A 184 6.14 3.10 -12.70
N LEU A 185 5.26 4.11 -12.83
CA LEU A 185 4.06 4.24 -12.02
C LEU A 185 2.95 4.79 -12.90
N LYS A 186 1.83 4.07 -12.97
CA LYS A 186 0.62 4.51 -13.65
C LYS A 186 -0.56 4.33 -12.71
N GLU A 187 -1.38 5.36 -12.57
CA GLU A 187 -2.68 5.28 -11.93
C GLU A 187 -3.75 5.77 -12.90
N GLU A 188 -4.91 5.12 -12.87
CA GLU A 188 -6.04 5.45 -13.72
C GLU A 188 -7.33 5.20 -12.95
N GLU A 189 -8.17 6.20 -12.87
CA GLU A 189 -9.53 6.13 -12.38
C GLU A 189 -10.48 6.41 -13.55
N THR A 190 -11.39 5.49 -13.81
CA THR A 190 -12.30 5.58 -14.98
C THR A 190 -13.02 6.92 -15.02
N GLU A 191 -12.97 7.59 -16.17
CA GLU A 191 -13.68 8.84 -16.45
C GLU A 191 -13.41 9.98 -15.43
N THR A 192 -12.27 9.97 -14.78
CA THR A 192 -11.94 10.99 -13.79
C THR A 192 -10.55 11.56 -14.03
N LYS A 193 -9.53 10.78 -13.73
CA LYS A 193 -8.13 11.19 -13.80
C LYS A 193 -7.21 10.01 -14.04
N ARG A 194 -6.11 10.28 -14.68
CA ARG A 194 -4.99 9.33 -14.76
C ARG A 194 -3.67 10.06 -14.72
N PHE A 195 -2.65 9.40 -14.23
CA PHE A 195 -1.29 9.86 -14.39
C PHE A 195 -0.34 8.71 -14.72
N LYS A 196 0.74 9.05 -15.39
CA LYS A 196 1.83 8.14 -15.71
C LYS A 196 3.14 8.81 -15.34
N ASN A 197 3.98 8.09 -14.61
CA ASN A 197 5.34 8.50 -14.29
C ASN A 197 6.31 7.41 -14.78
N MET A 198 7.33 7.80 -15.50
CA MET A 198 8.41 6.92 -15.94
C MET A 198 9.73 7.58 -15.59
N GLY A 199 10.61 6.82 -14.97
CA GLY A 199 11.90 7.33 -14.53
C GLY A 199 13.06 6.44 -14.92
N VAL A 200 14.23 7.05 -15.01
CA VAL A 200 15.51 6.38 -15.17
C VAL A 200 16.49 6.97 -14.17
N GLY A 201 17.39 6.14 -13.66
CA GLY A 201 18.38 6.64 -12.73
C GLY A 201 19.52 5.68 -12.48
N LEU A 202 20.40 6.13 -11.61
CA LEU A 202 21.59 5.41 -11.17
C LEU A 202 21.62 5.42 -9.65
N GLN A 203 21.93 4.27 -9.05
CA GLN A 203 22.26 4.16 -7.65
C GLN A 203 23.72 3.71 -7.53
N PHE A 204 24.47 4.42 -6.71
CA PHE A 204 25.81 4.06 -6.33
C PHE A 204 25.83 3.61 -4.89
N LYS A 205 26.40 2.43 -4.60
CA LYS A 205 26.51 1.87 -3.25
C LYS A 205 27.98 1.64 -2.89
N TYR A 206 28.40 2.21 -1.77
CA TYR A 206 29.72 1.97 -1.22
C TYR A 206 29.65 1.84 0.31
N ASN A 207 29.98 0.67 0.82
CA ASN A 207 29.83 0.34 2.25
C ASN A 207 28.40 0.63 2.72
N MET A 208 28.27 1.52 3.74
CA MET A 208 27.00 1.94 4.34
C MET A 208 26.41 3.20 3.70
N THR A 209 26.96 3.63 2.57
CA THR A 209 26.50 4.83 1.84
C THR A 209 25.85 4.44 0.52
N ALA A 210 24.73 5.06 0.21
CA ALA A 210 24.05 4.94 -1.07
C ALA A 210 23.69 6.34 -1.59
N ILE A 211 23.96 6.57 -2.85
CA ILE A 211 23.53 7.77 -3.59
C ILE A 211 22.65 7.27 -4.73
N GLU A 212 21.46 7.80 -4.83
CA GLU A 212 20.55 7.52 -5.93
C GLU A 212 20.19 8.84 -6.62
N THR A 213 20.32 8.90 -7.93
CA THR A 213 19.95 10.06 -8.74
C THR A 213 19.21 9.63 -9.98
N GLY A 214 18.32 10.47 -10.46
CA GLY A 214 17.54 10.14 -11.65
C GLY A 214 16.64 11.27 -12.10
N ILE A 215 15.90 10.97 -13.15
CA ILE A 215 14.90 11.85 -13.76
C ILE A 215 13.62 11.04 -13.92
N ASP A 216 12.52 11.60 -13.47
CA ASP A 216 11.17 11.10 -13.68
C ASP A 216 10.43 12.05 -14.63
N LEU A 217 9.72 11.47 -15.60
CA LEU A 217 8.80 12.15 -16.49
C LEU A 217 7.38 11.78 -16.09
N ARG A 218 6.60 12.76 -15.67
CA ARG A 218 5.22 12.57 -15.24
C ARG A 218 4.26 13.31 -16.15
N LYS A 219 3.19 12.63 -16.54
CA LYS A 219 2.07 13.19 -17.28
C LYS A 219 0.79 13.00 -16.48
N ASP A 220 0.09 14.10 -16.19
CA ASP A 220 -1.21 14.11 -15.55
C ASP A 220 -2.29 14.43 -16.59
N GLU A 221 -3.39 13.67 -16.59
CA GLU A 221 -4.50 13.84 -17.52
C GLU A 221 -5.84 13.77 -16.75
N SER A 222 -6.79 14.60 -17.15
CA SER A 222 -8.17 14.59 -16.66
C SER A 222 -9.14 14.21 -17.77
N PHE A 223 -10.26 13.59 -17.39
CA PHE A 223 -11.34 13.24 -18.30
C PHE A 223 -12.34 14.38 -18.33
N TYR A 224 -12.77 14.79 -19.52
CA TYR A 224 -13.70 15.89 -19.73
C TYR A 224 -15.02 15.41 -20.32
N GLU A 225 -16.05 16.25 -20.28
CA GLU A 225 -17.41 15.96 -20.72
C GLU A 225 -17.51 15.56 -22.19
N ASN A 226 -16.55 15.96 -23.03
CA ASN A 226 -16.45 15.54 -24.43
C ASN A 226 -15.96 14.10 -24.62
N ALA A 227 -15.95 13.29 -23.56
CA ALA A 227 -15.48 11.90 -23.51
C ALA A 227 -14.03 11.71 -23.98
N SER A 228 -13.18 12.70 -23.70
CA SER A 228 -11.76 12.67 -24.07
C SER A 228 -10.82 12.92 -22.89
N TRP A 229 -9.64 12.31 -22.93
CA TRP A 229 -8.55 12.57 -22.01
C TRP A 229 -7.76 13.78 -22.48
N GLN A 230 -7.61 14.77 -21.61
CA GLN A 230 -6.79 15.95 -21.89
C GLN A 230 -5.62 16.03 -20.91
N THR A 231 -4.46 16.41 -21.42
CA THR A 231 -3.26 16.62 -20.61
C THR A 231 -3.43 17.87 -19.77
N VAL A 232 -3.32 17.72 -18.45
CA VAL A 232 -3.35 18.84 -17.49
C VAL A 232 -1.94 19.37 -17.28
N SER A 233 -0.97 18.47 -17.10
CA SER A 233 0.43 18.87 -16.95
C SER A 233 1.40 17.80 -17.41
N ASN A 234 2.57 18.24 -17.82
CA ASN A 234 3.76 17.42 -18.05
C ASN A 234 4.86 17.90 -17.11
N ASP A 235 5.37 16.99 -16.30
CA ASP A 235 6.37 17.33 -15.29
C ASP A 235 7.67 16.61 -15.57
N THR A 236 8.77 17.31 -15.34
CA THR A 236 10.12 16.72 -15.27
C THR A 236 10.62 16.86 -13.85
N ILE A 237 10.97 15.75 -13.22
CA ILE A 237 11.39 15.68 -11.81
C ILE A 237 12.81 15.11 -11.77
N GLY A 238 13.79 15.97 -11.52
CA GLY A 238 15.15 15.55 -11.17
C GLY A 238 15.21 15.24 -9.66
N PHE A 239 15.87 14.18 -9.26
CA PHE A 239 16.05 13.86 -7.85
C PHE A 239 17.45 13.36 -7.54
N MET A 240 17.88 13.58 -6.30
CA MET A 240 19.06 13.00 -5.70
C MET A 240 18.76 12.60 -4.25
N ASN A 241 18.95 11.34 -3.93
CA ASN A 241 18.80 10.81 -2.59
C ASN A 241 20.19 10.37 -2.11
N TYR A 242 20.63 10.89 -0.98
CA TYR A 242 21.82 10.45 -0.29
C TYR A 242 21.42 9.77 1.01
N ARG A 243 21.87 8.56 1.21
CA ARG A 243 21.67 7.80 2.46
C ARG A 243 22.99 7.28 2.96
N SER A 244 23.29 7.50 4.22
CA SER A 244 24.47 6.97 4.89
C SER A 244 24.13 6.49 6.29
N GLU A 245 24.78 5.41 6.70
CA GLU A 245 24.71 4.89 8.06
C GLU A 245 26.14 4.74 8.57
N SER A 246 26.46 5.30 9.75
CA SER A 246 27.76 5.14 10.39
C SER A 246 27.80 3.86 11.23
N ARG A 247 28.99 3.37 11.56
CA ARG A 247 29.16 2.23 12.46
C ARG A 247 28.65 2.51 13.89
N SER A 248 28.56 3.78 14.28
CA SER A 248 27.99 4.23 15.56
C SER A 248 26.46 4.33 15.55
N GLY A 249 25.79 3.91 14.47
CA GLY A 249 24.32 3.92 14.36
C GLY A 249 23.73 5.23 13.86
N TRP A 250 24.52 6.27 13.57
CA TRP A 250 24.01 7.50 12.98
C TRP A 250 23.54 7.26 11.53
N LYS A 251 22.31 7.64 11.26
CA LYS A 251 21.70 7.55 9.92
C LYS A 251 21.45 8.94 9.37
N GLN A 252 21.82 9.14 8.12
CA GLN A 252 21.58 10.37 7.38
C GLN A 252 20.81 10.03 6.11
N ASP A 253 19.72 10.75 5.87
CA ASP A 253 18.92 10.64 4.65
C ASP A 253 18.66 12.05 4.13
N VAL A 254 19.21 12.38 2.96
CA VAL A 254 19.09 13.70 2.33
C VAL A 254 18.42 13.49 0.99
N ILE A 255 17.27 14.11 0.79
CA ILE A 255 16.49 14.03 -0.44
C ILE A 255 16.42 15.43 -1.04
N PHE A 256 16.94 15.55 -2.25
CA PHE A 256 16.79 16.75 -3.07
C PHE A 256 15.91 16.42 -4.27
N LYS A 257 14.91 17.26 -4.55
CA LYS A 257 14.07 17.16 -5.73
C LYS A 257 13.90 18.53 -6.37
N LYS A 258 14.02 18.55 -7.71
CA LYS A 258 13.65 19.68 -8.54
C LYS A 258 12.54 19.24 -9.47
N ARG A 259 11.42 19.92 -9.45
CA ARG A 259 10.28 19.62 -10.33
C ARG A 259 10.04 20.84 -11.22
N VAL A 260 10.01 20.60 -12.51
CA VAL A 260 9.54 21.55 -13.51
C VAL A 260 8.20 21.08 -13.99
N LYS A 261 7.16 21.84 -13.76
CA LYS A 261 5.78 21.51 -14.10
C LYS A 261 5.32 22.42 -15.23
N ALA A 262 5.04 21.82 -16.38
CA ALA A 262 4.46 22.52 -17.52
C ALA A 262 2.95 22.22 -17.58
N PHE A 263 2.14 23.26 -17.51
CA PHE A 263 0.70 23.19 -17.69
C PHE A 263 0.34 23.36 -19.16
N ASN A 264 -0.87 22.92 -19.52
CA ASN A 264 -1.39 23.11 -20.87
C ASN A 264 -1.72 24.59 -21.18
N GLU A 265 -1.77 25.44 -20.16
CA GLU A 265 -1.99 26.89 -20.24
C GLU A 265 -0.65 27.56 -20.00
N ASP A 266 0.17 27.83 -20.97
CA ASP A 266 1.43 28.59 -20.96
C ASP A 266 2.03 28.97 -19.58
N ARG A 267 1.83 28.09 -18.60
CA ARG A 267 2.21 28.28 -17.21
C ARG A 267 3.23 27.21 -16.81
N THR A 268 4.38 27.63 -16.35
CA THR A 268 5.42 26.74 -15.83
C THR A 268 5.64 27.04 -14.35
N THR A 269 5.62 26.03 -13.49
CA THR A 269 6.02 26.18 -12.09
C THR A 269 7.30 25.40 -11.80
N LEU A 270 8.12 25.96 -10.96
CA LEU A 270 9.37 25.37 -10.49
C LEU A 270 9.26 25.07 -9.00
N ASP A 271 9.25 23.79 -8.65
CA ASP A 271 9.22 23.33 -7.25
C ASP A 271 10.58 22.78 -6.85
N TYR A 272 11.14 23.29 -5.77
CA TYR A 272 12.31 22.71 -5.11
C TYR A 272 11.90 22.16 -3.76
N SER A 273 12.29 20.94 -3.45
CA SER A 273 12.15 20.41 -2.09
C SER A 273 13.46 19.79 -1.62
N LEU A 274 13.83 20.14 -0.41
CA LEU A 274 14.93 19.53 0.33
C LEU A 274 14.37 18.95 1.61
N ALA A 275 14.52 17.64 1.80
CA ALA A 275 14.25 17.00 3.07
C ALA A 275 15.53 16.34 3.60
N LYS A 276 15.84 16.59 4.85
CA LYS A 276 16.98 15.98 5.55
C LYS A 276 16.50 15.33 6.82
N VAL A 277 16.76 14.04 6.97
CA VAL A 277 16.49 13.29 8.18
C VAL A 277 17.80 12.82 8.77
N LEU A 278 18.04 13.18 10.02
CA LEU A 278 19.16 12.70 10.83
C LEU A 278 18.60 11.82 11.94
N ILE A 279 19.07 10.59 12.03
CA ILE A 279 18.72 9.68 13.11
C ILE A 279 20.01 9.30 13.82
N GLY A 280 20.10 9.61 15.10
CA GLY A 280 21.18 9.20 16.00
C GLY A 280 20.61 8.49 17.21
N TYR A 281 21.49 7.99 18.06
CA TYR A 281 21.11 7.37 19.32
C TYR A 281 21.78 8.12 20.47
N ASP A 282 21.03 8.38 21.55
CA ASP A 282 21.55 8.92 22.78
C ASP A 282 22.37 7.85 23.55
N GLN A 283 22.95 8.25 24.68
CA GLN A 283 23.73 7.35 25.56
C GLN A 283 22.88 6.20 26.15
N HIS A 284 21.53 6.27 26.06
CA HIS A 284 20.61 5.22 26.49
C HIS A 284 20.07 4.40 25.32
N HIS A 285 20.67 4.50 24.14
CA HIS A 285 20.26 3.83 22.90
C HIS A 285 18.84 4.21 22.43
N LYS A 286 18.32 5.37 22.83
CA LYS A 286 17.07 5.91 22.31
C LYS A 286 17.34 6.66 21.00
N PRO A 287 16.52 6.43 19.96
CA PRO A 287 16.70 7.12 18.69
C PRO A 287 16.37 8.61 18.84
N ILE A 288 17.27 9.46 18.36
CA ILE A 288 17.05 10.90 18.18
C ILE A 288 16.86 11.15 16.70
N ARG A 289 15.72 11.72 16.32
CA ARG A 289 15.38 12.06 14.93
C ARG A 289 15.32 13.56 14.75
N TRP A 290 16.05 14.06 13.75
CA TRP A 290 15.98 15.43 13.29
C TRP A 290 15.50 15.44 11.86
N GLU A 291 14.43 16.19 11.57
CA GLU A 291 13.88 16.30 10.22
C GLU A 291 13.79 17.77 9.83
N PHE A 292 14.37 18.11 8.68
CA PHE A 292 14.31 19.43 8.07
C PHE A 292 13.69 19.31 6.70
N GLN A 293 12.67 20.11 6.42
CA GLN A 293 12.06 20.19 5.12
C GLN A 293 11.98 21.65 4.69
N ALA A 294 12.48 21.95 3.49
CA ALA A 294 12.30 23.23 2.83
C ALA A 294 11.66 23.01 1.46
N LYS A 295 10.65 23.80 1.14
CA LYS A 295 9.98 23.80 -0.16
C LYS A 295 9.87 25.24 -0.64
N THR A 296 10.27 25.49 -1.89
CA THR A 296 10.04 26.75 -2.60
C THR A 296 9.27 26.45 -3.89
N GLU A 297 8.33 27.32 -4.25
CA GLU A 297 7.55 27.26 -5.47
C GLU A 297 7.68 28.60 -6.20
N GLU A 298 8.11 28.57 -7.45
CA GLU A 298 8.20 29.73 -8.32
C GLU A 298 7.33 29.49 -9.56
N SER A 299 6.46 30.44 -9.92
CA SER A 299 5.63 30.39 -11.13
C SER A 299 6.06 31.48 -12.11
N TYR A 300 6.19 31.12 -13.37
CA TYR A 300 6.56 31.99 -14.46
C TYR A 300 5.46 32.03 -15.52
#